data_e23c24d7ed93ab70496fb192874a90de
#
_entry.id   e23c24d7ed93ab70496fb192874a90de
#
_cell.length_a   1.000
_cell.length_b   1.000
_cell.length_c   1.000
_cell.angle_alpha   90.00
_cell.angle_beta   90.00
_cell.angle_gamma   90.00
#
_symmetry.space_group_name_H-M   'P 1'
#
loop_
_entity.id
_entity.type
_entity.pdbx_description
1 polymer ?
#
loop_
_entity_poly.entity_id
_entity_poly.type
_entity_poly.pdbx_seq_one_letter_code
_entity_poly.pdbx_strand_id
1 'polypeptide(L)'
;MEGFLSVKEATKSYAQGCKAKAATPIGKLFGKAMLAGMMIGMGAAASSVAAHSVANVGLARLTAAVVFPVGLMMVILLGAELFTGDCLMALGVAEKHISVADCIRVLVLVFLGNFAGALIFTALVYCSGQLDYSAGGLGAYTIKVAYGKRSEEHTSELQSLRHLVC
;
A
#
# COMPACT_ATOMS: atom_id res chain seq x y z
N MET A 1 4.65 -27.13 -20.42
CA MET A 1 4.93 -25.95 -19.59
C MET A 1 3.60 -25.25 -19.38
N GLU A 2 2.81 -25.78 -18.44
CA GLU A 2 1.57 -25.17 -17.97
C GLU A 2 1.93 -24.30 -16.76
N GLY A 3 1.82 -22.99 -16.85
CA GLY A 3 2.07 -22.17 -15.68
C GLY A 3 2.07 -20.66 -15.88
N PHE A 4 2.22 -20.16 -17.09
CA PHE A 4 2.18 -18.72 -17.33
C PHE A 4 1.02 -18.34 -18.24
N LEU A 5 0.08 -17.57 -17.70
CA LEU A 5 -1.00 -16.96 -18.48
C LEU A 5 -0.41 -15.90 -19.43
N SER A 6 -0.91 -15.83 -20.66
CA SER A 6 -0.63 -14.67 -21.50
C SER A 6 -1.20 -13.40 -20.86
N VAL A 7 -0.66 -12.24 -21.19
CA VAL A 7 -1.15 -10.95 -20.67
C VAL A 7 -2.67 -10.78 -20.87
N LYS A 8 -3.17 -11.20 -22.02
CA LYS A 8 -4.60 -11.14 -22.37
C LYS A 8 -5.46 -12.06 -21.49
N GLU A 9 -4.98 -13.27 -21.20
CA GLU A 9 -5.66 -14.22 -20.32
C GLU A 9 -5.63 -13.76 -18.86
N ALA A 10 -4.50 -13.24 -18.40
CA ALA A 10 -4.36 -12.65 -17.07
C ALA A 10 -5.32 -11.48 -16.86
N THR A 11 -5.42 -10.57 -17.83
CA THR A 11 -6.34 -9.43 -17.80
C THR A 11 -7.79 -9.89 -17.73
N LYS A 12 -8.19 -10.86 -18.56
CA LYS A 12 -9.55 -11.41 -18.54
C LYS A 12 -9.87 -12.12 -17.23
N SER A 13 -8.95 -12.93 -16.72
CA SER A 13 -9.11 -13.64 -15.46
C SER A 13 -9.29 -12.64 -14.30
N TYR A 14 -8.48 -11.58 -14.26
CA TYR A 14 -8.61 -10.53 -13.26
C TYR A 14 -9.97 -9.80 -13.37
N ALA A 15 -10.37 -9.42 -14.58
CA ALA A 15 -11.65 -8.73 -14.82
C ALA A 15 -12.85 -9.57 -14.36
N GLN A 16 -12.81 -10.88 -14.59
CA GLN A 16 -13.85 -11.81 -14.08
C GLN A 16 -13.84 -11.88 -12.54
N GLY A 17 -12.67 -11.89 -11.92
CA GLY A 17 -12.52 -11.87 -10.45
C GLY A 17 -13.11 -10.62 -9.79
N CYS A 18 -13.20 -9.49 -10.52
CA CYS A 18 -13.78 -8.25 -10.01
C CYS A 18 -15.25 -8.39 -9.60
N LYS A 19 -16.01 -9.30 -10.22
CA LYS A 19 -17.40 -9.59 -9.82
C LYS A 19 -17.49 -10.14 -8.40
N ALA A 20 -16.64 -11.11 -8.09
CA ALA A 20 -16.61 -11.72 -6.75
C ALA A 20 -16.18 -10.69 -5.70
N LYS A 21 -15.21 -9.85 -6.03
CA LYS A 21 -14.76 -8.76 -5.16
C LYS A 21 -15.88 -7.73 -4.93
N ALA A 22 -16.55 -7.28 -5.97
CA ALA A 22 -17.67 -6.36 -5.87
C ALA A 22 -18.85 -6.93 -5.05
N ALA A 23 -19.06 -8.24 -5.08
CA ALA A 23 -20.08 -8.92 -4.29
C ALA A 23 -19.69 -9.17 -2.82
N THR A 24 -18.46 -8.84 -2.41
CA THR A 24 -18.00 -9.08 -1.04
C THR A 24 -18.78 -8.21 -0.04
N PRO A 25 -19.28 -8.80 1.07
CA PRO A 25 -19.95 -8.04 2.12
C PRO A 25 -19.06 -6.94 2.70
N ILE A 26 -19.66 -5.77 3.00
CA ILE A 26 -18.94 -4.56 3.44
C ILE A 26 -18.03 -4.83 4.64
N GLY A 27 -18.52 -5.50 5.68
CA GLY A 27 -17.73 -5.80 6.88
C GLY A 27 -16.52 -6.70 6.60
N LYS A 28 -16.70 -7.70 5.73
CA LYS A 28 -15.57 -8.59 5.33
C LYS A 28 -14.55 -7.84 4.48
N LEU A 29 -15.00 -7.01 3.54
CA LEU A 29 -14.14 -6.19 2.70
C LEU A 29 -13.34 -5.19 3.54
N PHE A 30 -14.01 -4.48 4.45
CA PHE A 30 -13.40 -3.52 5.35
C PHE A 30 -12.36 -4.19 6.28
N GLY A 31 -12.70 -5.36 6.87
CA GLY A 31 -11.76 -6.10 7.72
C GLY A 31 -10.51 -6.56 6.97
N LYS A 32 -10.65 -7.06 5.73
CA LYS A 32 -9.51 -7.39 4.86
C LYS A 32 -8.66 -6.15 4.52
N ALA A 33 -9.32 -5.02 4.29
CA ALA A 33 -8.63 -3.76 4.02
C ALA A 33 -7.87 -3.24 5.25
N MET A 34 -8.47 -3.31 6.45
CA MET A 34 -7.77 -2.96 7.70
C MET A 34 -6.51 -3.81 7.88
N LEU A 35 -6.62 -5.12 7.66
CA LEU A 35 -5.50 -6.04 7.75
C LEU A 35 -4.37 -5.65 6.77
N ALA A 36 -4.72 -5.30 5.52
CA ALA A 36 -3.73 -4.83 4.54
C ALA A 36 -3.03 -3.55 4.99
N GLY A 37 -3.76 -2.58 5.53
CA GLY A 37 -3.18 -1.35 6.08
C GLY A 37 -2.19 -1.61 7.21
N MET A 38 -2.52 -2.52 8.13
CA MET A 38 -1.62 -2.94 9.21
C MET A 38 -0.35 -3.60 8.67
N MET A 39 -0.46 -4.48 7.66
CA MET A 39 0.68 -5.18 7.07
C MET A 39 1.63 -4.24 6.33
N ILE A 40 1.09 -3.28 5.58
CA ILE A 40 1.92 -2.25 4.94
C ILE A 40 2.60 -1.37 6.00
N GLY A 41 1.89 -1.00 7.07
CA GLY A 41 2.47 -0.30 8.22
C GLY A 41 3.62 -1.10 8.87
N MET A 42 3.44 -2.41 9.03
CA MET A 42 4.48 -3.31 9.56
C MET A 42 5.71 -3.34 8.65
N GLY A 43 5.53 -3.45 7.34
CA GLY A 43 6.63 -3.37 6.36
C GLY A 43 7.37 -2.03 6.42
N ALA A 44 6.65 -0.92 6.60
CA ALA A 44 7.23 0.41 6.75
C ALA A 44 8.03 0.54 8.06
N ALA A 45 7.50 0.07 9.17
CA ALA A 45 8.20 0.07 10.47
C ALA A 45 9.47 -0.79 10.43
N ALA A 46 9.37 -2.02 9.88
CA ALA A 46 10.51 -2.92 9.71
C ALA A 46 11.61 -2.29 8.85
N SER A 47 11.23 -1.66 7.74
CA SER A 47 12.16 -0.96 6.85
C SER A 47 12.87 0.21 7.55
N SER A 48 12.13 0.97 8.38
CA SER A 48 12.72 2.06 9.17
C SER A 48 13.68 1.54 10.23
N VAL A 49 13.33 0.45 10.93
CA VAL A 49 14.22 -0.20 11.90
C VAL A 49 15.52 -0.69 11.23
N ALA A 50 15.42 -1.29 10.06
CA ALA A 50 16.57 -1.82 9.35
C ALA A 50 17.52 -0.72 8.80
N ALA A 51 16.99 0.45 8.47
CA ALA A 51 17.74 1.50 7.78
C ALA A 51 18.23 2.65 8.68
N HIS A 52 17.59 2.89 9.85
CA HIS A 52 17.81 4.11 10.66
C HIS A 52 19.26 4.33 11.12
N SER A 53 20.01 3.26 11.39
CA SER A 53 21.40 3.32 11.90
C SER A 53 22.46 3.14 10.81
N VAL A 54 22.06 2.99 9.54
CA VAL A 54 22.99 2.81 8.42
C VAL A 54 23.55 4.16 7.99
N ALA A 55 24.85 4.41 8.23
CA ALA A 55 25.50 5.68 7.94
C ALA A 55 25.55 6.02 6.45
N ASN A 56 25.76 5.02 5.59
CA ASN A 56 25.77 5.22 4.14
C ASN A 56 24.35 5.34 3.60
N VAL A 57 24.02 6.51 3.03
CA VAL A 57 22.67 6.81 2.54
C VAL A 57 22.20 5.84 1.44
N GLY A 58 23.10 5.43 0.54
CA GLY A 58 22.78 4.48 -0.53
C GLY A 58 22.43 3.10 0.04
N LEU A 59 23.25 2.62 1.00
CA LEU A 59 23.03 1.35 1.66
C LEU A 59 21.76 1.39 2.53
N ALA A 60 21.50 2.49 3.24
CA ALA A 60 20.27 2.68 4.00
C ALA A 60 19.02 2.54 3.11
N ARG A 61 19.05 3.21 1.94
CA ARG A 61 17.94 3.11 0.96
C ARG A 61 17.79 1.69 0.41
N LEU A 62 18.90 1.02 0.09
CA LEU A 62 18.85 -0.37 -0.38
C LEU A 62 18.28 -1.30 0.68
N THR A 63 18.72 -1.17 1.93
CA THR A 63 18.20 -1.97 3.05
C THR A 63 16.70 -1.75 3.24
N ALA A 64 16.25 -0.50 3.24
CA ALA A 64 14.83 -0.17 3.32
C ALA A 64 14.03 -0.78 2.15
N ALA A 65 14.55 -0.70 0.92
CA ALA A 65 13.90 -1.21 -0.28
C ALA A 65 13.79 -2.75 -0.29
N VAL A 66 14.73 -3.46 0.30
CA VAL A 66 14.68 -4.93 0.42
C VAL A 66 13.70 -5.38 1.51
N VAL A 67 13.59 -4.64 2.61
CA VAL A 67 12.73 -5.02 3.75
C VAL A 67 11.26 -4.62 3.52
N PHE A 68 11.00 -3.44 2.97
CA PHE A 68 9.63 -2.91 2.81
C PHE A 68 8.67 -3.85 2.08
N PRO A 69 9.05 -4.57 0.98
CA PRO A 69 8.17 -5.46 0.24
C PRO A 69 7.58 -6.62 1.05
N VAL A 70 8.14 -6.93 2.21
CA VAL A 70 7.58 -7.96 3.11
C VAL A 70 6.13 -7.62 3.49
N GLY A 71 5.82 -6.34 3.68
CA GLY A 71 4.45 -5.89 3.92
C GLY A 71 3.50 -6.25 2.79
N LEU A 72 3.90 -6.02 1.54
CA LEU A 72 3.10 -6.39 0.36
C LEU A 72 3.01 -7.92 0.18
N MET A 73 4.08 -8.65 0.44
CA MET A 73 4.04 -10.12 0.42
C MET A 73 2.99 -10.68 1.39
N MET A 74 2.91 -10.15 2.61
CA MET A 74 1.90 -10.54 3.60
C MET A 74 0.48 -10.24 3.09
N VAL A 75 0.25 -9.06 2.49
CA VAL A 75 -1.04 -8.69 1.90
C VAL A 75 -1.48 -9.71 0.85
N ILE A 76 -0.57 -10.09 -0.05
CA ILE A 76 -0.85 -11.05 -1.14
C ILE A 76 -1.11 -12.45 -0.58
N LEU A 77 -0.26 -12.94 0.32
CA LEU A 77 -0.36 -14.30 0.87
C LEU A 77 -1.64 -14.51 1.70
N LEU A 78 -2.10 -13.48 2.41
CA LEU A 78 -3.32 -13.55 3.22
C LEU A 78 -4.58 -13.13 2.47
N GLY A 79 -4.46 -12.73 1.19
CA GLY A 79 -5.61 -12.29 0.40
C GLY A 79 -6.30 -11.07 1.01
N ALA A 80 -5.52 -10.17 1.62
CA ALA A 80 -6.00 -8.89 2.12
C ALA A 80 -6.22 -7.91 0.96
N GLU A 81 -7.04 -6.87 1.19
CA GLU A 81 -7.42 -5.94 0.12
C GLU A 81 -6.65 -4.62 0.26
N LEU A 82 -5.87 -4.30 -0.75
CA LEU A 82 -5.05 -3.09 -0.79
C LEU A 82 -5.54 -2.13 -1.88
N PHE A 83 -5.77 -0.88 -1.54
CA PHE A 83 -6.32 0.15 -2.42
C PHE A 83 -5.61 0.25 -3.78
N THR A 84 -4.27 0.23 -3.78
CA THR A 84 -3.49 0.30 -5.02
C THR A 84 -3.71 -0.91 -5.95
N GLY A 85 -3.88 -2.10 -5.38
CA GLY A 85 -4.25 -3.30 -6.14
C GLY A 85 -5.69 -3.24 -6.64
N ASP A 86 -6.59 -2.66 -5.85
CA ASP A 86 -8.00 -2.53 -6.21
C ASP A 86 -8.26 -1.47 -7.29
N CYS A 87 -7.35 -0.53 -7.52
CA CYS A 87 -7.41 0.37 -8.68
C CYS A 87 -7.47 -0.39 -10.01
N LEU A 88 -6.93 -1.61 -10.08
CA LEU A 88 -7.05 -2.47 -11.26
C LEU A 88 -8.49 -2.93 -11.55
N MET A 89 -9.44 -2.74 -10.61
CA MET A 89 -10.87 -3.00 -10.86
C MET A 89 -11.44 -2.15 -12.00
N ALA A 90 -10.74 -1.06 -12.38
CA ALA A 90 -11.04 -0.32 -13.59
C ALA A 90 -11.09 -1.21 -14.85
N LEU A 91 -10.29 -2.28 -14.89
CA LEU A 91 -10.35 -3.28 -15.98
C LEU A 91 -11.70 -4.02 -16.00
N GLY A 92 -12.25 -4.34 -14.82
CA GLY A 92 -13.56 -4.99 -14.69
C GLY A 92 -14.70 -4.07 -15.17
N VAL A 93 -14.55 -2.75 -14.99
CA VAL A 93 -15.47 -1.75 -15.52
C VAL A 93 -15.33 -1.64 -17.04
N ALA A 94 -14.12 -1.59 -17.58
CA ALA A 94 -13.84 -1.52 -19.00
C ALA A 94 -14.38 -2.72 -19.77
N GLU A 95 -14.24 -3.93 -19.19
CA GLU A 95 -14.78 -5.19 -19.72
C GLU A 95 -16.28 -5.39 -19.38
N LYS A 96 -16.95 -4.39 -18.79
CA LYS A 96 -18.39 -4.40 -18.42
C LYS A 96 -18.78 -5.55 -17.49
N HIS A 97 -17.86 -6.02 -16.66
CA HIS A 97 -18.11 -7.07 -15.66
C HIS A 97 -18.71 -6.54 -14.35
N ILE A 98 -18.40 -5.29 -14.01
CA ILE A 98 -18.91 -4.57 -12.84
C ILE A 98 -19.33 -3.16 -13.22
N SER A 99 -20.19 -2.54 -12.40
CA SER A 99 -20.57 -1.14 -12.58
C SER A 99 -19.49 -0.18 -12.06
N VAL A 100 -19.48 1.05 -12.55
CA VAL A 100 -18.62 2.13 -12.01
C VAL A 100 -18.93 2.37 -10.54
N ALA A 101 -20.20 2.32 -10.15
CA ALA A 101 -20.63 2.51 -8.78
C ALA A 101 -20.08 1.42 -7.85
N ASP A 102 -20.05 0.15 -8.27
CA ASP A 102 -19.46 -0.94 -7.50
C ASP A 102 -17.95 -0.75 -7.34
N CYS A 103 -17.26 -0.34 -8.40
CA CYS A 103 -15.84 -0.05 -8.37
C CYS A 103 -15.53 1.06 -7.34
N ILE A 104 -16.22 2.19 -7.42
CA ILE A 104 -16.04 3.33 -6.49
C ILE A 104 -16.35 2.89 -5.05
N ARG A 105 -17.43 2.14 -4.83
CA ARG A 105 -17.80 1.63 -3.52
C ARG A 105 -16.66 0.80 -2.90
N VAL A 106 -16.09 -0.14 -3.66
CA VAL A 106 -14.99 -0.98 -3.19
C VAL A 106 -13.77 -0.11 -2.89
N LEU A 107 -13.38 0.78 -3.80
CA LEU A 107 -12.22 1.65 -3.63
C LEU A 107 -12.33 2.52 -2.37
N VAL A 108 -13.48 3.14 -2.13
CA VAL A 108 -13.71 3.97 -0.93
C VAL A 108 -13.61 3.12 0.34
N LEU A 109 -14.27 1.96 0.37
CA LEU A 109 -14.23 1.08 1.54
C LEU A 109 -12.83 0.57 1.84
N VAL A 110 -12.09 0.18 0.78
CA VAL A 110 -10.73 -0.32 0.94
C VAL A 110 -9.77 0.80 1.34
N PHE A 111 -9.91 2.00 0.78
CA PHE A 111 -9.13 3.17 1.20
C PHE A 111 -9.32 3.46 2.70
N LEU A 112 -10.57 3.55 3.16
CA LEU A 112 -10.88 3.81 4.57
C LEU A 112 -10.39 2.68 5.47
N GLY A 113 -10.53 1.43 5.04
CA GLY A 113 -10.02 0.27 5.76
C GLY A 113 -8.50 0.26 5.87
N ASN A 114 -7.77 0.50 4.77
CA ASN A 114 -6.31 0.60 4.80
C ASN A 114 -5.84 1.73 5.72
N PHE A 115 -6.51 2.88 5.65
CA PHE A 115 -6.20 4.02 6.52
C PHE A 115 -6.41 3.68 8.00
N ALA A 116 -7.58 3.11 8.35
CA ALA A 116 -7.87 2.69 9.72
C ALA A 116 -6.85 1.65 10.23
N GLY A 117 -6.51 0.66 9.41
CA GLY A 117 -5.50 -0.35 9.75
C GLY A 117 -4.12 0.25 9.99
N ALA A 118 -3.69 1.17 9.12
CA ALA A 118 -2.42 1.89 9.28
C ALA A 118 -2.40 2.73 10.57
N LEU A 119 -3.50 3.40 10.92
CA LEU A 119 -3.61 4.18 12.17
C LEU A 119 -3.52 3.28 13.39
N ILE A 120 -4.23 2.13 13.41
CA ILE A 120 -4.17 1.18 14.51
C ILE A 120 -2.74 0.68 14.70
N PHE A 121 -2.08 0.27 13.62
CA PHE A 121 -0.70 -0.20 13.68
C PHE A 121 0.26 0.89 14.18
N THR A 122 0.12 2.12 13.67
CA THR A 122 0.93 3.26 14.12
C THR A 122 0.73 3.55 15.60
N ALA A 123 -0.51 3.47 16.11
CA ALA A 123 -0.80 3.62 17.52
C ALA A 123 -0.12 2.54 18.37
N LEU A 124 -0.14 1.27 17.91
CA LEU A 124 0.55 0.17 18.56
C LEU A 124 2.08 0.40 18.63
N VAL A 125 2.69 0.84 17.52
CA VAL A 125 4.12 1.17 17.46
C VAL A 125 4.45 2.32 18.42
N TYR A 126 3.62 3.35 18.47
CA TYR A 126 3.79 4.47 19.40
C TYR A 126 3.70 4.00 20.86
N CYS A 127 2.66 3.25 21.20
CA CYS A 127 2.45 2.76 22.57
C CYS A 127 3.52 1.73 23.02
N SER A 128 4.16 1.04 22.08
CA SER A 128 5.23 0.08 22.40
C SER A 128 6.56 0.73 22.80
N GLY A 129 6.71 2.06 22.64
CA GLY A 129 7.98 2.74 22.86
C GLY A 129 9.04 2.46 21.78
N GLN A 130 8.66 1.81 20.68
CA GLN A 130 9.62 1.44 19.61
C GLN A 130 10.32 2.67 19.01
N LEU A 131 9.66 3.83 19.00
CA LEU A 131 10.22 5.07 18.45
C LEU A 131 11.38 5.63 19.28
N ASP A 132 11.49 5.23 20.56
CA ASP A 132 12.58 5.64 21.46
C ASP A 132 13.85 4.80 21.25
N TYR A 133 13.77 3.76 20.42
CA TYR A 133 14.90 2.90 20.10
C TYR A 133 16.07 3.73 19.55
N SER A 134 17.30 3.36 19.94
CA SER A 134 18.54 4.10 19.62
C SER A 134 18.51 5.56 20.12
N ALA A 135 18.06 5.77 21.37
CA ALA A 135 17.92 7.10 21.98
C ALA A 135 17.08 8.09 21.14
N GLY A 136 15.96 7.59 20.59
CA GLY A 136 15.06 8.37 19.72
C GLY A 136 15.48 8.46 18.26
N GLY A 137 16.59 7.82 17.90
CA GLY A 137 17.12 7.82 16.52
C GLY A 137 16.15 7.23 15.50
N LEU A 138 15.41 6.17 15.87
CA LEU A 138 14.39 5.58 15.01
C LEU A 138 13.21 6.53 14.77
N GLY A 139 12.74 7.21 15.81
CA GLY A 139 11.67 8.21 15.69
C GLY A 139 12.07 9.36 14.77
N ALA A 140 13.27 9.92 14.97
CA ALA A 140 13.81 10.97 14.12
C ALA A 140 13.93 10.54 12.65
N TYR A 141 14.40 9.32 12.40
CA TYR A 141 14.50 8.75 11.06
C TYR A 141 13.12 8.60 10.41
N THR A 142 12.15 8.07 11.13
CA THR A 142 10.78 7.87 10.63
C THR A 142 10.12 9.20 10.24
N ILE A 143 10.28 10.24 11.08
CA ILE A 143 9.82 11.59 10.78
C ILE A 143 10.50 12.14 9.52
N LYS A 144 11.82 12.00 9.41
CA LYS A 144 12.59 12.44 8.23
C LYS A 144 12.09 11.78 6.94
N VAL A 145 11.80 10.47 6.96
CA VAL A 145 11.25 9.74 5.81
C VAL A 145 9.86 10.28 5.44
N ALA A 146 8.99 10.55 6.42
CA ALA A 146 7.65 11.09 6.18
C ALA A 146 7.70 12.50 5.55
N TYR A 147 8.58 13.38 6.06
CA TYR A 147 8.79 14.70 5.45
C TYR A 147 9.36 14.62 4.04
N GLY A 148 10.29 13.70 3.77
CA GLY A 148 10.83 13.48 2.44
C GLY A 148 9.75 13.12 1.43
N LYS A 149 8.86 12.20 1.77
CA LYS A 149 7.74 11.80 0.90
C LYS A 149 6.78 12.96 0.61
N ARG A 150 6.45 13.77 1.61
CA ARG A 150 5.59 14.93 1.43
C ARG A 150 6.18 15.97 0.45
N SER A 151 7.48 16.20 0.51
CA SER A 151 8.18 17.13 -0.39
C SER A 151 8.24 16.60 -1.82
N GLU A 152 8.42 15.29 -2.01
CA GLU A 152 8.45 14.64 -3.32
C GLU A 152 7.08 14.71 -4.01
N GLU A 153 5.98 14.53 -3.29
CA GLU A 153 4.63 14.68 -3.83
C GLU A 153 4.38 16.10 -4.36
N HIS A 154 4.70 17.13 -3.59
CA HIS A 154 4.56 18.52 -4.02
C HIS A 154 5.42 18.86 -5.24
N THR A 155 6.63 18.31 -5.32
CA THR A 155 7.54 18.57 -6.45
C THR A 155 7.03 17.89 -7.72
N SER A 156 6.50 16.68 -7.65
CA SER A 156 5.95 15.96 -8.80
C SER A 156 4.66 16.60 -9.32
N GLU A 157 3.79 17.11 -8.45
CA GLU A 157 2.60 17.87 -8.86
C GLU A 157 2.96 19.17 -9.60
N LEU A 158 3.94 19.93 -9.10
CA LEU A 158 4.42 21.15 -9.76
C LEU A 158 5.11 20.87 -11.09
N GLN A 159 5.83 19.75 -11.22
CA GLN A 159 6.43 19.33 -12.49
C GLN A 159 5.38 18.90 -13.50
N SER A 160 4.32 18.18 -13.09
CA SER A 160 3.24 17.77 -13.99
C SER A 160 2.47 18.97 -14.52
N LEU A 161 2.20 19.98 -13.69
CA LEU A 161 1.57 21.24 -14.10
C LEU A 161 2.46 22.04 -15.07
N ARG A 162 3.78 22.00 -14.89
CA ARG A 162 4.74 22.70 -15.78
C ARG A 162 4.78 22.08 -17.18
N HIS A 163 4.59 20.78 -17.31
CA HIS A 163 4.50 20.09 -18.59
C HIS A 163 3.15 20.30 -19.33
N LEU A 164 2.12 20.75 -18.62
CA LEU A 164 0.81 21.07 -19.22
C LEU A 164 0.72 22.51 -19.75
N VAL A 165 1.68 23.38 -19.39
CA VAL A 165 1.70 24.82 -19.74
C VAL A 165 2.75 25.15 -20.82
N CYS A 166 3.58 24.18 -21.23
CA CYS A 166 4.46 24.25 -22.40
C CYS A 166 3.97 23.30 -23.48
#